data_402308288b3d688fc5d26029f2dcb126
#
_entry.id   402308288b3d688fc5d26029f2dcb126
#
_cell.length_a   1.000
_cell.length_b   1.000
_cell.length_c   1.000
_cell.angle_alpha   90.00
_cell.angle_beta   90.00
_cell.angle_gamma   90.00
#
_symmetry.space_group_name_H-M   'P 1'
#
loop_
_entity.id
_entity.type
_entity.pdbx_description
1 polymer ?
#
loop_
_entity_poly.entity_id
_entity_poly.type
_entity_poly.pdbx_seq_one_letter_code
_entity_poly.pdbx_strand_id
1 'polypeptide(L)'
;LGLFNRDSVYDQGSEEETRHTFGARLWGKFKNLDYNFEFLYQFGKFGRGNISAYSLASDTGYTIPLNGSAKVRFSLRADVYSGDDDPADADLNSFNPFFPKGKHISQLAASGLINQRDLHPRITLTLDEHWSVTSSILFIWRNSLNDGIYSIGTGVLRSGQSSQARYVGTQPELEAKYSFNRHLDIKGIFVYFNAGKFLDETSFGRDITYLGTMLTFRF
;
A
#
# COMPACT_ATOMS: atom_id res chain seq x y z
N LEU A 1 -3.70 -10.59 -17.48
CA LEU A 1 -2.26 -10.33 -17.45
C LEU A 1 -1.56 -11.60 -16.93
N GLY A 2 -0.39 -11.95 -17.49
CA GLY A 2 0.42 -13.09 -17.07
C GLY A 2 1.84 -12.68 -16.72
N LEU A 3 2.43 -13.40 -15.77
CA LEU A 3 3.82 -13.30 -15.34
C LEU A 3 4.46 -14.70 -15.43
N PHE A 4 5.71 -14.75 -15.86
CA PHE A 4 6.58 -15.90 -15.73
C PHE A 4 7.88 -15.45 -15.09
N ASN A 5 8.31 -16.12 -14.01
CA ASN A 5 9.56 -15.87 -13.34
C ASN A 5 10.19 -17.20 -12.94
N ARG A 6 11.47 -17.41 -13.22
CA ARG A 6 12.18 -18.66 -12.92
C ARG A 6 12.56 -18.80 -11.44
N ASP A 7 12.76 -17.67 -10.77
CA ASP A 7 13.28 -17.62 -9.39
C ASP A 7 12.46 -16.64 -8.54
N SER A 8 11.15 -16.91 -8.41
CA SER A 8 10.28 -16.15 -7.51
C SER A 8 10.52 -16.54 -6.07
N VAL A 9 10.72 -15.55 -5.20
CA VAL A 9 11.04 -15.76 -3.78
C VAL A 9 9.91 -15.25 -2.91
N TYR A 10 9.38 -16.14 -2.08
CA TYR A 10 8.39 -15.84 -1.03
C TYR A 10 8.89 -16.37 0.31
N ASP A 11 8.18 -16.10 1.40
CA ASP A 11 8.58 -16.52 2.74
C ASP A 11 8.61 -18.06 2.88
N GLN A 12 7.78 -18.78 2.12
CA GLN A 12 7.77 -20.24 2.05
C GLN A 12 8.90 -20.85 1.20
N GLY A 13 9.59 -20.05 0.37
CA GLY A 13 10.69 -20.56 -0.45
C GLY A 13 10.82 -19.89 -1.82
N SER A 14 11.62 -20.51 -2.68
CA SER A 14 11.89 -20.05 -4.05
C SER A 14 11.56 -21.13 -5.05
N GLU A 15 10.74 -20.79 -6.04
CA GLU A 15 10.31 -21.72 -7.11
C GLU A 15 10.07 -20.95 -8.42
N GLU A 16 9.91 -21.70 -9.51
CA GLU A 16 9.41 -21.16 -10.78
C GLU A 16 7.94 -20.76 -10.62
N GLU A 17 7.60 -19.56 -11.07
CA GLU A 17 6.27 -18.99 -10.99
C GLU A 17 5.68 -18.73 -12.36
N THR A 18 4.47 -19.25 -12.61
CA THR A 18 3.60 -18.83 -13.70
C THR A 18 2.29 -18.34 -13.10
N ARG A 19 2.02 -17.05 -13.24
CA ARG A 19 0.88 -16.40 -12.60
C ARG A 19 0.03 -15.64 -13.61
N HIS A 20 -1.27 -15.78 -13.49
CA HIS A 20 -2.27 -15.04 -14.26
C HIS A 20 -3.07 -14.15 -13.31
N THR A 21 -3.44 -12.98 -13.77
CA THR A 21 -4.25 -12.02 -13.01
C THR A 21 -5.49 -11.63 -13.80
N PHE A 22 -6.64 -11.76 -13.16
CA PHE A 22 -7.91 -11.18 -13.56
C PHE A 22 -8.26 -10.05 -12.59
N GLY A 23 -8.84 -8.96 -13.09
CA GLY A 23 -9.21 -7.84 -12.22
C GLY A 23 -10.42 -7.09 -12.72
N ALA A 24 -11.08 -6.42 -11.77
CA ALA A 24 -12.19 -5.51 -12.02
C ALA A 24 -12.01 -4.24 -11.20
N ARG A 25 -12.38 -3.10 -11.77
CA ARG A 25 -12.34 -1.81 -11.10
C ARG A 25 -13.66 -1.06 -11.29
N LEU A 26 -14.18 -0.53 -10.20
CA LEU A 26 -15.35 0.33 -10.17
C LEU A 26 -14.96 1.67 -9.55
N TRP A 27 -15.12 2.77 -10.29
CA TRP A 27 -14.83 4.10 -9.79
C TRP A 27 -15.84 5.11 -10.29
N GLY A 28 -15.99 6.19 -9.55
CA GLY A 28 -16.89 7.23 -9.95
C GLY A 28 -16.98 8.38 -8.97
N LYS A 29 -17.86 9.30 -9.32
CA LYS A 29 -18.21 10.45 -8.48
C LYS A 29 -19.72 10.66 -8.53
N PHE A 30 -20.33 10.83 -7.35
CA PHE A 30 -21.72 11.20 -7.21
C PHE A 30 -21.84 12.38 -6.24
N LYS A 31 -22.18 13.56 -6.76
CA LYS A 31 -22.16 14.83 -6.00
C LYS A 31 -20.77 15.06 -5.37
N ASN A 32 -20.73 15.07 -4.05
CA ASN A 32 -19.52 15.30 -3.25
C ASN A 32 -18.79 13.99 -2.87
N LEU A 33 -19.40 12.84 -3.13
CA LEU A 33 -18.80 11.53 -2.89
C LEU A 33 -17.99 11.10 -4.11
N ASP A 34 -16.78 10.64 -3.90
CA ASP A 34 -15.97 9.91 -4.88
C ASP A 34 -15.57 8.54 -4.33
N TYR A 35 -15.44 7.58 -5.23
CA TYR A 35 -15.09 6.21 -4.85
C TYR A 35 -14.24 5.54 -5.92
N ASN A 36 -13.41 4.61 -5.48
CA ASN A 36 -12.59 3.76 -6.33
C ASN A 36 -12.37 2.43 -5.63
N PHE A 37 -12.87 1.36 -6.22
CA PHE A 37 -12.74 -0.01 -5.73
C PHE A 37 -12.05 -0.85 -6.78
N GLU A 38 -11.07 -1.66 -6.39
CA GLU A 38 -10.37 -2.58 -7.26
C GLU A 38 -10.32 -3.96 -6.63
N PHE A 39 -10.61 -4.97 -7.42
CA PHE A 39 -10.45 -6.38 -7.07
C PHE A 39 -9.53 -7.05 -8.07
N LEU A 40 -8.52 -7.77 -7.58
CA LEU A 40 -7.66 -8.63 -8.39
C LEU A 40 -7.67 -10.04 -7.83
N TYR A 41 -7.74 -11.02 -8.71
CA TYR A 41 -7.55 -12.42 -8.38
C TYR A 41 -6.42 -13.00 -9.21
N GLN A 42 -5.55 -13.78 -8.57
CA GLN A 42 -4.36 -14.36 -9.17
C GLN A 42 -4.40 -15.87 -9.02
N PHE A 43 -4.04 -16.56 -10.10
CA PHE A 43 -4.00 -18.02 -10.18
C PHE A 43 -2.85 -18.47 -11.07
N GLY A 44 -2.43 -19.73 -10.92
CA GLY A 44 -1.32 -20.27 -11.69
C GLY A 44 -0.56 -21.36 -10.96
N LYS A 45 0.76 -21.38 -11.16
CA LYS A 45 1.67 -22.37 -10.56
C LYS A 45 2.85 -21.72 -9.86
N PHE A 46 3.23 -22.26 -8.73
CA PHE A 46 4.46 -22.00 -8.00
C PHE A 46 5.14 -23.32 -7.73
N GLY A 47 6.20 -23.63 -8.50
CA GLY A 47 6.76 -24.98 -8.50
C GLY A 47 5.71 -26.05 -8.78
N ARG A 48 5.49 -26.94 -7.81
CA ARG A 48 4.47 -28.00 -7.89
C ARG A 48 3.10 -27.58 -7.40
N GLY A 49 3.02 -26.50 -6.64
CA GLY A 49 1.80 -25.99 -6.04
C GLY A 49 0.98 -25.11 -6.98
N ASN A 50 -0.20 -24.72 -6.50
CA ASN A 50 -1.09 -23.81 -7.19
C ASN A 50 -0.99 -22.41 -6.57
N ILE A 51 -1.26 -21.39 -7.37
CA ILE A 51 -1.43 -20.03 -6.89
C ILE A 51 -2.93 -19.75 -6.75
N SER A 52 -3.32 -19.20 -5.59
CA SER A 52 -4.66 -18.68 -5.33
C SER A 52 -4.54 -17.45 -4.43
N ALA A 53 -4.44 -16.27 -5.03
CA ALA A 53 -4.19 -15.04 -4.31
C ALA A 53 -5.14 -13.92 -4.76
N TYR A 54 -5.36 -12.95 -3.88
CA TYR A 54 -6.28 -11.85 -4.17
C TYR A 54 -5.82 -10.52 -3.57
N SER A 55 -6.34 -9.43 -4.13
CA SER A 55 -6.33 -8.12 -3.49
C SER A 55 -7.69 -7.43 -3.62
N LEU A 56 -7.99 -6.65 -2.59
CA LEU A 56 -9.11 -5.72 -2.54
C LEU A 56 -8.55 -4.37 -2.15
N ALA A 57 -8.73 -3.36 -2.98
CA ALA A 57 -8.30 -2.00 -2.71
C ALA A 57 -9.49 -1.03 -2.82
N SER A 58 -9.58 -0.10 -1.88
CA SER A 58 -10.65 0.88 -1.86
C SER A 58 -10.14 2.28 -1.49
N ASP A 59 -10.68 3.30 -2.12
CA ASP A 59 -10.53 4.71 -1.71
C ASP A 59 -11.88 5.39 -1.86
N THR A 60 -12.44 5.84 -0.76
CA THR A 60 -13.71 6.55 -0.75
C THR A 60 -13.54 7.90 -0.07
N GLY A 61 -14.06 8.96 -0.67
CA GLY A 61 -13.90 10.30 -0.16
C GLY A 61 -15.16 11.15 -0.28
N TYR A 62 -15.30 12.08 0.65
CA TYR A 62 -16.36 13.08 0.64
C TYR A 62 -15.76 14.48 0.70
N THR A 63 -16.12 15.33 -0.25
CA THR A 63 -15.60 16.69 -0.38
C THR A 63 -16.63 17.71 0.08
N ILE A 64 -16.26 18.54 1.04
CA ILE A 64 -17.07 19.64 1.53
C ILE A 64 -16.50 20.94 0.95
N PRO A 65 -17.25 21.67 0.08
CA PRO A 65 -16.84 23.01 -0.33
C PRO A 65 -16.91 23.96 0.87
N LEU A 66 -15.93 24.83 0.94
CA LEU A 66 -15.84 25.91 1.92
C LEU A 66 -16.05 27.26 1.21
N ASN A 67 -15.67 28.36 1.87
CA ASN A 67 -15.78 29.70 1.27
C ASN A 67 -14.78 29.90 0.13
N GLY A 68 -15.18 30.55 -0.95
CA GLY A 68 -14.35 30.80 -2.13
C GLY A 68 -14.03 29.52 -2.88
N SER A 69 -12.75 29.30 -3.18
CA SER A 69 -12.25 28.10 -3.85
C SER A 69 -11.80 27.00 -2.89
N ALA A 70 -11.87 27.26 -1.58
CA ALA A 70 -11.42 26.31 -0.56
C ALA A 70 -12.36 25.10 -0.46
N LYS A 71 -11.80 23.94 -0.14
CA LYS A 71 -12.54 22.70 0.11
C LYS A 71 -11.76 21.78 1.04
N VAL A 72 -12.47 20.94 1.77
CA VAL A 72 -11.90 19.84 2.54
C VAL A 72 -12.45 18.52 2.04
N ARG A 73 -11.57 17.54 1.82
CA ARG A 73 -11.93 16.16 1.48
C ARG A 73 -11.51 15.23 2.61
N PHE A 74 -12.47 14.55 3.18
CA PHE A 74 -12.25 13.41 4.07
C PHE A 74 -12.25 12.15 3.23
N SER A 75 -11.26 11.28 3.41
CA SER A 75 -11.22 10.03 2.68
C SER A 75 -10.68 8.89 3.54
N LEU A 76 -11.12 7.69 3.20
CA LEU A 76 -10.67 6.45 3.78
C LEU A 76 -10.24 5.52 2.66
N ARG A 77 -9.02 5.01 2.76
CA ARG A 77 -8.56 3.86 2.02
C ARG A 77 -8.54 2.66 2.96
N ALA A 78 -8.95 1.51 2.46
CA ALA A 78 -8.85 0.24 3.14
C ALA A 78 -8.48 -0.82 2.10
N ASP A 79 -7.33 -1.45 2.27
CA ASP A 79 -6.80 -2.40 1.31
C ASP A 79 -6.49 -3.74 2.00
N VAL A 80 -6.61 -4.83 1.24
CA VAL A 80 -6.24 -6.19 1.65
C VAL A 80 -5.50 -6.86 0.50
N TYR A 81 -4.35 -7.42 0.82
CA TYR A 81 -3.52 -8.22 -0.08
C TYR A 81 -3.28 -9.57 0.59
N SER A 82 -3.65 -10.66 -0.06
CA SER A 82 -3.50 -11.99 0.52
C SER A 82 -2.04 -12.33 0.80
N GLY A 83 -1.83 -13.14 1.81
CA GLY A 83 -0.57 -13.79 2.17
C GLY A 83 -0.78 -15.28 2.24
N ASP A 84 0.28 -16.02 2.34
CA ASP A 84 0.26 -17.47 2.42
C ASP A 84 -0.27 -17.94 3.77
N ASP A 85 -1.20 -18.88 3.75
CA ASP A 85 -1.86 -19.37 4.96
C ASP A 85 -1.20 -20.62 5.53
N ASP A 86 -0.52 -21.41 4.70
CA ASP A 86 0.20 -22.63 5.13
C ASP A 86 1.53 -22.81 4.37
N PRO A 87 2.63 -22.24 4.86
CA PRO A 87 3.93 -22.36 4.21
C PRO A 87 4.51 -23.78 4.21
N ALA A 88 3.84 -24.76 4.82
CA ALA A 88 4.25 -26.16 4.82
C ALA A 88 3.66 -26.95 3.65
N ASP A 89 2.64 -26.44 2.98
CA ASP A 89 2.12 -27.03 1.75
C ASP A 89 2.88 -26.48 0.51
N ALA A 90 2.50 -26.90 -0.68
CA ALA A 90 3.14 -26.43 -1.91
C ALA A 90 2.40 -25.25 -2.55
N ASP A 91 1.20 -24.94 -2.11
CA ASP A 91 0.36 -23.88 -2.68
C ASP A 91 0.84 -22.49 -2.23
N LEU A 92 0.60 -21.45 -3.02
CA LEU A 92 1.00 -20.09 -2.72
C LEU A 92 -0.22 -19.16 -2.72
N ASN A 93 -0.51 -18.57 -1.58
CA ASN A 93 -1.63 -17.62 -1.43
C ASN A 93 -1.17 -16.15 -1.38
N SER A 94 0.12 -15.89 -1.44
CA SER A 94 0.67 -14.53 -1.43
C SER A 94 0.37 -13.80 -2.73
N PHE A 95 -0.28 -12.64 -2.62
CA PHE A 95 -0.53 -11.74 -3.74
C PHE A 95 0.78 -11.16 -4.28
N ASN A 96 0.91 -11.01 -5.60
CA ASN A 96 2.06 -10.39 -6.25
C ASN A 96 1.63 -9.13 -7.02
N PRO A 97 1.99 -7.92 -6.57
CA PRO A 97 1.71 -6.71 -7.32
C PRO A 97 2.68 -6.57 -8.50
N PHE A 98 2.26 -6.93 -9.72
CA PHE A 98 3.12 -6.89 -10.92
C PHE A 98 3.76 -5.53 -11.22
N PHE A 99 3.11 -4.44 -10.82
CA PHE A 99 3.59 -3.07 -11.04
C PHE A 99 3.49 -2.26 -9.75
N PRO A 100 4.27 -2.61 -8.73
CA PRO A 100 4.15 -1.96 -7.43
C PRO A 100 4.55 -0.48 -7.51
N LYS A 101 3.70 0.38 -6.99
CA LYS A 101 4.01 1.79 -6.78
C LYS A 101 4.06 2.06 -5.28
N GLY A 102 5.25 2.36 -4.74
CA GLY A 102 5.39 2.72 -3.34
C GLY A 102 4.48 3.87 -2.90
N LYS A 103 4.30 4.86 -3.76
CA LYS A 103 3.36 5.96 -3.58
C LYS A 103 1.89 5.55 -3.39
N HIS A 104 1.52 4.34 -3.75
CA HIS A 104 0.15 3.86 -3.51
C HIS A 104 -0.15 3.81 -2.02
N ILE A 105 0.80 3.36 -1.22
CA ILE A 105 0.67 3.29 0.24
C ILE A 105 1.04 4.63 0.86
N SER A 106 2.30 5.04 0.72
CA SER A 106 2.85 6.29 1.28
C SER A 106 4.15 6.69 0.59
N GLN A 107 4.70 7.84 0.98
CA GLN A 107 6.00 8.29 0.46
C GLN A 107 7.18 7.50 1.03
N LEU A 108 7.08 6.98 2.26
CA LEU A 108 8.12 6.16 2.87
C LEU A 108 8.14 4.74 2.31
N ALA A 109 6.97 4.20 1.95
CA ALA A 109 6.84 2.84 1.41
C ALA A 109 7.55 1.77 2.25
N ALA A 110 7.29 1.75 3.56
CA ALA A 110 7.97 0.89 4.53
C ALA A 110 7.75 -0.61 4.28
N SER A 111 6.66 -1.00 3.61
CA SER A 111 6.34 -2.37 3.19
C SER A 111 5.74 -2.39 1.80
N GLY A 112 5.77 -3.55 1.15
CA GLY A 112 5.13 -3.84 -0.13
C GLY A 112 3.69 -4.35 0.04
N LEU A 113 2.99 -4.46 -1.09
CA LEU A 113 1.57 -4.85 -1.17
C LEU A 113 1.43 -6.39 -1.24
N ILE A 114 2.08 -7.12 -0.34
CA ILE A 114 2.02 -8.58 -0.20
C ILE A 114 1.75 -8.90 1.26
N ASN A 115 0.83 -9.80 1.54
CA ASN A 115 0.44 -10.18 2.90
C ASN A 115 0.12 -8.98 3.79
N GLN A 116 -0.59 -7.99 3.28
CA GLN A 116 -0.88 -6.77 4.00
C GLN A 116 -2.38 -6.50 4.04
N ARG A 117 -2.84 -5.96 5.13
CA ARG A 117 -4.07 -5.18 5.22
C ARG A 117 -3.75 -3.82 5.83
N ASP A 118 -4.40 -2.81 5.31
CA ASP A 118 -4.19 -1.47 5.83
C ASP A 118 -5.47 -0.64 5.91
N LEU A 119 -5.41 0.37 6.75
CA LEU A 119 -6.44 1.38 6.90
C LEU A 119 -5.76 2.76 6.90
N HIS A 120 -6.22 3.64 6.03
CA HIS A 120 -5.56 4.91 5.77
C HIS A 120 -6.55 6.08 5.71
N PRO A 121 -7.06 6.57 6.87
CA PRO A 121 -7.82 7.81 6.92
C PRO A 121 -6.96 9.01 6.52
N ARG A 122 -7.55 9.92 5.72
CA ARG A 122 -6.88 11.13 5.21
C ARG A 122 -7.83 12.32 5.21
N ILE A 123 -7.27 13.48 5.48
CA ILE A 123 -7.92 14.78 5.35
C ILE A 123 -7.07 15.63 4.42
N THR A 124 -7.66 16.10 3.32
CA THR A 124 -7.01 17.03 2.39
C THR A 124 -7.72 18.36 2.41
N LEU A 125 -7.02 19.40 2.80
CA LEU A 125 -7.48 20.78 2.73
C LEU A 125 -6.87 21.43 1.48
N THR A 126 -7.70 21.87 0.56
CA THR A 126 -7.33 22.73 -0.56
C THR A 126 -7.76 24.15 -0.21
N LEU A 127 -6.83 25.07 -0.07
CA LEU A 127 -7.12 26.46 0.31
C LEU A 127 -7.50 27.27 -0.91
N ASP A 128 -6.75 27.10 -2.00
CA ASP A 128 -6.93 27.78 -3.27
C ASP A 128 -6.33 26.93 -4.42
N GLU A 129 -6.10 27.53 -5.58
CA GLU A 129 -5.46 26.87 -6.74
C GLU A 129 -3.96 26.56 -6.52
N HIS A 130 -3.35 27.21 -5.54
CA HIS A 130 -1.92 27.08 -5.24
C HIS A 130 -1.66 26.10 -4.10
N TRP A 131 -2.40 26.19 -2.97
CA TRP A 131 -2.10 25.48 -1.75
C TRP A 131 -3.02 24.27 -1.48
N SER A 132 -2.41 23.14 -1.18
CA SER A 132 -3.10 22.02 -0.56
C SER A 132 -2.25 21.37 0.52
N VAL A 133 -2.91 20.94 1.61
CA VAL A 133 -2.29 20.23 2.73
C VAL A 133 -3.06 18.94 2.95
N THR A 134 -2.34 17.81 3.06
CA THR A 134 -2.91 16.51 3.37
C THR A 134 -2.29 15.99 4.66
N SER A 135 -3.14 15.62 5.61
CA SER A 135 -2.76 14.87 6.80
C SER A 135 -3.39 13.49 6.73
N SER A 136 -2.61 12.46 7.07
CA SER A 136 -3.09 11.08 7.04
C SER A 136 -2.41 10.23 8.10
N ILE A 137 -3.02 9.08 8.42
CA ILE A 137 -2.44 8.06 9.29
C ILE A 137 -2.66 6.71 8.63
N LEU A 138 -1.59 5.99 8.34
CA LEU A 138 -1.63 4.65 7.80
C LEU A 138 -1.41 3.63 8.92
N PHE A 139 -2.33 2.69 9.08
CA PHE A 139 -2.21 1.54 9.98
C PHE A 139 -1.96 0.29 9.15
N ILE A 140 -0.96 -0.52 9.51
CA ILE A 140 -0.52 -1.67 8.74
C ILE A 140 -0.54 -2.94 9.59
N TRP A 141 -1.12 -4.00 9.04
CA TRP A 141 -1.14 -5.35 9.62
C TRP A 141 -0.78 -6.40 8.57
N ARG A 142 -0.21 -7.52 8.99
CA ARG A 142 -0.14 -8.72 8.15
C ARG A 142 -1.54 -9.28 7.91
N ASN A 143 -1.81 -9.77 6.71
CA ASN A 143 -3.06 -10.45 6.39
C ASN A 143 -3.05 -11.89 6.93
N SER A 144 -2.09 -12.71 6.57
CA SER A 144 -1.79 -14.01 7.18
C SER A 144 -0.71 -13.87 8.26
N LEU A 145 -0.79 -14.66 9.33
CA LEU A 145 0.25 -14.76 10.37
C LEU A 145 1.36 -15.74 9.99
N ASN A 146 1.12 -16.58 9.00
CA ASN A 146 2.04 -17.61 8.54
C ASN A 146 2.96 -17.11 7.41
N ASP A 147 2.69 -15.91 6.88
CA ASP A 147 3.49 -15.28 5.83
C ASP A 147 4.18 -14.01 6.35
N GLY A 148 5.28 -13.65 5.72
CA GLY A 148 6.12 -12.52 6.08
C GLY A 148 5.60 -11.16 5.62
N ILE A 149 6.46 -10.15 5.79
CA ILE A 149 6.30 -8.85 5.14
C ILE A 149 7.35 -8.68 4.05
N TYR A 150 7.00 -7.93 3.02
CA TYR A 150 7.78 -7.81 1.80
C TYR A 150 8.13 -6.35 1.51
N SER A 151 9.21 -6.15 0.76
CA SER A 151 9.57 -4.87 0.18
C SER A 151 8.65 -4.53 -1.01
N ILE A 152 8.69 -3.28 -1.47
CA ILE A 152 8.00 -2.86 -2.70
C ILE A 152 8.44 -3.69 -3.92
N GLY A 153 9.70 -4.09 -3.96
CA GLY A 153 10.26 -4.94 -5.00
C GLY A 153 10.02 -6.45 -4.80
N THR A 154 9.06 -6.83 -3.94
CA THR A 154 8.64 -8.21 -3.64
C THR A 154 9.63 -9.08 -2.85
N GLY A 155 10.80 -8.56 -2.46
CA GLY A 155 11.74 -9.28 -1.60
C GLY A 155 11.22 -9.41 -0.16
N VAL A 156 11.44 -10.56 0.48
CA VAL A 156 11.08 -10.82 1.88
C VAL A 156 11.90 -9.93 2.80
N LEU A 157 11.26 -9.10 3.61
CA LEU A 157 11.89 -8.24 4.62
C LEU A 157 11.99 -8.94 5.97
N ARG A 158 10.93 -9.63 6.37
CA ARG A 158 10.83 -10.38 7.64
C ARG A 158 9.96 -11.60 7.43
N SER A 159 10.40 -12.75 7.93
CA SER A 159 9.62 -13.98 7.89
C SER A 159 8.45 -13.92 8.88
N GLY A 160 7.31 -14.46 8.45
CA GLY A 160 6.12 -14.61 9.27
C GLY A 160 6.23 -15.65 10.35
N GLN A 161 7.10 -16.63 10.15
CA GLN A 161 7.28 -17.78 11.06
C GLN A 161 7.91 -17.39 12.41
N SER A 162 8.53 -16.22 12.47
CA SER A 162 9.25 -15.75 13.68
C SER A 162 8.34 -15.06 14.71
N SER A 163 7.07 -14.78 14.40
CA SER A 163 6.16 -14.08 15.30
C SER A 163 4.69 -14.32 14.94
N GLN A 164 3.85 -14.42 15.96
CA GLN A 164 2.39 -14.45 15.82
C GLN A 164 1.74 -13.06 15.90
N ALA A 165 2.52 -12.01 16.02
CA ALA A 165 2.01 -10.64 16.03
C ALA A 165 1.54 -10.23 14.62
N ARG A 166 0.35 -9.63 14.54
CA ARG A 166 -0.25 -9.16 13.29
C ARG A 166 0.16 -7.72 12.93
N TYR A 167 0.31 -6.89 13.96
CA TYR A 167 0.50 -5.45 13.80
C TYR A 167 1.92 -5.09 13.36
N VAL A 168 2.05 -4.44 12.20
CA VAL A 168 3.33 -4.05 11.60
C VAL A 168 3.72 -2.64 12.01
N GLY A 169 2.77 -1.70 12.06
CA GLY A 169 3.08 -0.34 12.48
C GLY A 169 2.02 0.70 12.12
N THR A 170 2.26 1.92 12.59
CA THR A 170 1.46 3.12 12.28
C THR A 170 2.35 4.18 11.65
N GLN A 171 1.82 4.88 10.65
CA GLN A 171 2.56 5.87 9.90
C GLN A 171 1.72 7.15 9.70
N PRO A 172 1.81 8.14 10.63
CA PRO A 172 1.33 9.49 10.36
C PRO A 172 2.16 10.16 9.27
N GLU A 173 1.48 10.88 8.39
CA GLU A 173 2.06 11.61 7.26
C GLU A 173 1.44 13.00 7.14
N LEU A 174 2.27 14.00 6.87
CA LEU A 174 1.86 15.36 6.54
C LEU A 174 2.52 15.76 5.22
N GLU A 175 1.70 16.20 4.28
CA GLU A 175 2.13 16.67 2.97
C GLU A 175 1.59 18.09 2.74
N ALA A 176 2.47 19.04 2.40
CA ALA A 176 2.09 20.36 1.96
C ALA A 176 2.57 20.58 0.53
N LYS A 177 1.66 20.96 -0.37
CA LYS A 177 1.95 21.21 -1.78
C LYS A 177 1.65 22.64 -2.12
N TYR A 178 2.59 23.30 -2.84
CA TYR A 178 2.40 24.59 -3.48
C TYR A 178 2.58 24.47 -4.99
N SER A 179 1.58 24.91 -5.74
CA SER A 179 1.59 24.96 -7.21
C SER A 179 1.89 26.40 -7.66
N PHE A 180 3.09 26.66 -8.17
CA PHE A 180 3.46 27.97 -8.70
C PHE A 180 2.63 28.34 -9.93
N ASN A 181 2.41 27.35 -10.79
CA ASN A 181 1.61 27.42 -12.01
C ASN A 181 1.31 26.00 -12.51
N ARG A 182 0.70 25.88 -13.71
CA ARG A 182 0.37 24.56 -14.31
C ARG A 182 1.59 23.68 -14.59
N HIS A 183 2.79 24.23 -14.60
CA HIS A 183 4.03 23.51 -14.95
C HIS A 183 4.88 23.17 -13.74
N LEU A 184 4.80 23.91 -12.65
CA LEU A 184 5.72 23.77 -11.52
C LEU A 184 5.00 23.65 -10.20
N ASP A 185 5.26 22.54 -9.51
CA ASP A 185 4.82 22.27 -8.12
C ASP A 185 6.02 22.02 -7.23
N ILE A 186 5.96 22.45 -5.99
CA ILE A 186 6.81 22.00 -4.89
C ILE A 186 5.96 21.30 -3.83
N LYS A 187 6.51 20.28 -3.21
CA LYS A 187 5.86 19.50 -2.16
C LYS A 187 6.84 19.26 -1.04
N GLY A 188 6.46 19.58 0.21
CA GLY A 188 7.12 19.17 1.43
C GLY A 188 6.40 17.96 2.03
N ILE A 189 7.16 16.98 2.55
CA ILE A 189 6.63 15.72 3.07
C ILE A 189 7.31 15.42 4.40
N PHE A 190 6.51 15.12 5.41
CA PHE A 190 6.95 14.57 6.69
C PHE A 190 6.24 13.26 6.92
N VAL A 191 6.99 12.20 7.24
CA VAL A 191 6.46 10.89 7.61
C VAL A 191 7.18 10.41 8.86
N TYR A 192 6.42 9.88 9.81
CA TYR A 192 6.95 9.17 10.95
C TYR A 192 6.36 7.76 10.98
N PHE A 193 7.19 6.73 10.91
CA PHE A 193 6.77 5.34 11.04
C PHE A 193 7.11 4.86 12.46
N ASN A 194 6.09 4.44 13.18
CA ASN A 194 6.21 3.79 14.48
C ASN A 194 6.10 2.28 14.29
N ALA A 195 7.18 1.56 14.63
CA ALA A 195 7.24 0.11 14.50
C ALA A 195 6.22 -0.56 15.43
N GLY A 196 5.57 -1.61 14.91
CA GLY A 196 4.60 -2.39 15.64
C GLY A 196 5.20 -3.69 16.19
N LYS A 197 4.39 -4.38 16.98
CA LYS A 197 4.79 -5.60 17.69
C LYS A 197 5.44 -6.67 16.81
N PHE A 198 4.99 -6.83 15.55
CA PHE A 198 5.60 -7.80 14.64
C PHE A 198 7.07 -7.47 14.36
N LEU A 199 7.38 -6.19 14.11
CA LEU A 199 8.75 -5.75 13.85
C LEU A 199 9.64 -5.88 15.09
N ASP A 200 9.09 -5.59 16.27
CA ASP A 200 9.80 -5.72 17.55
C ASP A 200 10.16 -7.18 17.84
N GLU A 201 9.27 -8.13 17.53
CA GLU A 201 9.47 -9.55 17.81
C GLU A 201 10.37 -10.24 16.76
N THR A 202 10.49 -9.70 15.55
CA THR A 202 11.22 -10.38 14.44
C THR A 202 12.61 -9.81 14.17
N SER A 203 12.96 -8.68 14.73
CA SER A 203 14.27 -8.05 14.67
C SER A 203 14.19 -6.72 15.46
N PHE A 204 15.22 -5.88 15.38
CA PHE A 204 15.13 -4.54 15.95
C PHE A 204 14.06 -3.72 15.21
N GLY A 205 12.86 -3.64 15.78
CA GLY A 205 11.84 -2.69 15.38
C GLY A 205 12.38 -1.27 15.61
N ARG A 206 12.55 -0.50 14.53
CA ARG A 206 13.00 0.89 14.64
C ARG A 206 11.99 1.81 14.00
N ASP A 207 11.71 2.88 14.72
CA ASP A 207 10.95 3.99 14.18
C ASP A 207 11.75 4.70 13.10
N ILE A 208 11.06 5.24 12.11
CA ILE A 208 11.68 5.94 10.99
C ILE A 208 11.07 7.32 10.86
N THR A 209 11.91 8.34 10.86
CA THR A 209 11.50 9.70 10.48
C THR A 209 11.98 9.99 9.08
N TYR A 210 11.07 10.43 8.21
CA TYR A 210 11.37 10.82 6.85
C TYR A 210 10.94 12.26 6.60
N LEU A 211 11.87 13.04 6.04
CA LEU A 211 11.62 14.39 5.52
C LEU A 211 11.99 14.39 4.04
N GLY A 212 11.09 14.91 3.22
CA GLY A 212 11.29 14.95 1.79
C GLY A 212 10.81 16.25 1.16
N THR A 213 11.48 16.66 0.10
CA THR A 213 11.01 17.73 -0.78
C THR A 213 10.99 17.22 -2.21
N MET A 214 9.90 17.49 -2.92
CA MET A 214 9.74 17.09 -4.31
C MET A 214 9.40 18.30 -5.16
N LEU A 215 10.22 18.56 -6.17
CA LEU A 215 9.94 19.53 -7.22
C LEU A 215 9.45 18.77 -8.45
N THR A 216 8.29 19.16 -8.97
CA THR A 216 7.73 18.54 -10.18
C THR A 216 7.56 19.59 -11.25
N PHE A 217 8.21 19.36 -12.39
CA PHE A 217 8.05 20.16 -13.60
C PHE A 217 7.32 19.35 -14.66
N ARG A 218 6.33 19.98 -15.32
CA ARG A 218 5.55 19.40 -16.43
C ARG A 218 5.68 20.31 -17.64
N PHE A 219 5.99 19.79 -18.77
CA PHE A 219 6.10 20.49 -20.08
C PHE A 219 4.92 20.15 -20.98
#